data_c4f18cb3a9017eb3b9d1c2f165822943
#
_entry.id   c4f18cb3a9017eb3b9d1c2f165822943
#
_cell.length_a   1.000
_cell.length_b   1.000
_cell.length_c   1.000
_cell.angle_alpha   90.00
_cell.angle_beta   90.00
_cell.angle_gamma   90.00
#
_symmetry.space_group_name_H-M   'P 1'
#
loop_
_entity.id
_entity.type
_entity.pdbx_description
1 polymer ?
#
loop_
_entity_poly.entity_id
_entity_poly.type
_entity_poly.pdbx_seq_one_letter_code
_entity_poly.pdbx_strand_id
1 'polypeptide(L)'
;VIMCPQHGCYFDWGYAGNSTRKVYEWNPVSEGVTAEQQALIKGGQAALWTERITTMDRVEWMLYPRICALSEVLWSEPSARNWDDFYQRITTFYPVMKKLGINYYEDDAMNEKEFVPSNEKPALVRNAHIDTNIPGNPPYHAEYAFDGKSNTFFWGGTSVGPEHYFTIVLGEPMKVNEVKVITGDSKDYITMADLLISEDGENFVKVGKFDDLGQASATPDAAK
;
A
#
# COMPACT_ATOMS: atom_id res chain seq x y z
N VAL A 1 -0.25 -20.60 24.16
CA VAL A 1 -0.07 -20.37 22.72
C VAL A 1 0.16 -18.88 22.49
N ILE A 2 1.11 -18.52 21.63
CA ILE A 2 1.25 -17.19 21.05
C ILE A 2 0.72 -17.29 19.63
N MET A 3 -0.24 -16.43 19.29
CA MET A 3 -0.91 -16.44 17.99
C MET A 3 -0.06 -15.68 16.98
N CYS A 4 0.14 -16.28 15.79
CA CYS A 4 0.84 -15.65 14.66
C CYS A 4 0.26 -16.14 13.32
N PRO A 5 -1.04 -15.94 13.09
CA PRO A 5 -1.63 -16.30 11.80
C PRO A 5 -1.12 -15.39 10.69
N GLN A 6 -1.09 -15.91 9.48
CA GLN A 6 -0.64 -15.18 8.31
C GLN A 6 -1.45 -13.88 8.09
N HIS A 7 -2.76 -13.97 8.19
CA HIS A 7 -3.64 -12.80 8.18
C HIS A 7 -3.57 -12.09 9.54
N GLY A 8 -3.23 -10.83 9.53
CA GLY A 8 -3.12 -9.98 10.71
C GLY A 8 -1.72 -9.93 11.35
N CYS A 9 -0.85 -10.93 11.12
CA CYS A 9 0.44 -11.00 11.81
C CYS A 9 1.68 -11.04 10.91
N TYR A 10 1.55 -11.34 9.60
CA TYR A 10 2.70 -11.36 8.69
C TYR A 10 2.87 -9.99 8.03
N PHE A 11 3.81 -9.22 8.52
CA PHE A 11 4.06 -7.85 8.07
C PHE A 11 5.02 -7.75 6.86
N ASP A 12 5.61 -8.84 6.44
CA ASP A 12 6.28 -8.98 5.15
C ASP A 12 5.29 -9.08 3.97
N TRP A 13 4.02 -9.28 4.26
CA TRP A 13 2.94 -9.12 3.29
C TRP A 13 2.60 -7.64 3.14
N GLY A 14 2.35 -7.23 1.89
CA GLY A 14 2.03 -5.87 1.58
C GLY A 14 0.73 -5.36 2.19
N TYR A 15 0.60 -4.05 2.26
CA TYR A 15 -0.57 -3.38 2.83
C TYR A 15 -1.87 -3.73 2.10
N ALA A 16 -1.82 -4.00 0.79
CA ALA A 16 -2.98 -4.48 0.03
C ALA A 16 -3.53 -5.82 0.57
N GLY A 17 -2.65 -6.73 1.02
CA GLY A 17 -3.04 -8.02 1.59
C GLY A 17 -3.28 -8.00 3.10
N ASN A 18 -2.59 -7.13 3.82
CA ASN A 18 -2.59 -7.05 5.29
C ASN A 18 -2.52 -5.59 5.75
N SER A 19 -3.59 -4.83 5.49
CA SER A 19 -3.68 -3.41 5.84
C SER A 19 -3.63 -3.16 7.34
N THR A 20 -3.36 -1.93 7.75
CA THR A 20 -3.38 -1.52 9.15
C THR A 20 -4.73 -1.80 9.80
N ARG A 21 -5.82 -1.59 9.06
CA ARG A 21 -7.16 -1.88 9.53
C ARG A 21 -7.41 -3.37 9.74
N LYS A 22 -6.97 -4.23 8.83
CA LYS A 22 -7.06 -5.70 8.99
C LYS A 22 -6.31 -6.18 10.23
N VAL A 23 -5.13 -5.61 10.49
CA VAL A 23 -4.37 -5.90 11.71
C VAL A 23 -5.13 -5.46 12.96
N TYR A 24 -5.74 -4.28 12.94
CA TYR A 24 -6.52 -3.76 14.07
C TYR A 24 -7.81 -4.56 14.34
N GLU A 25 -8.48 -5.01 13.29
CA GLU A 25 -9.71 -5.80 13.38
C GLU A 25 -9.46 -7.27 13.72
N TRP A 26 -8.20 -7.71 13.65
CA TRP A 26 -7.84 -9.07 14.02
C TRP A 26 -8.13 -9.36 15.50
N ASN A 27 -8.64 -10.57 15.78
CA ASN A 27 -8.84 -11.05 17.14
C ASN A 27 -7.93 -12.28 17.39
N PRO A 28 -7.02 -12.22 18.37
CA PRO A 28 -6.18 -13.37 18.72
C PRO A 28 -6.98 -14.57 19.26
N VAL A 29 -8.19 -14.33 19.74
CA VAL A 29 -9.11 -15.39 20.18
C VAL A 29 -10.07 -15.70 19.05
N SER A 30 -9.91 -16.86 18.42
CA SER A 30 -10.79 -17.30 17.34
C SER A 30 -12.20 -17.61 17.85
N GLU A 31 -13.19 -17.47 16.99
CA GLU A 31 -14.56 -17.89 17.31
C GLU A 31 -14.61 -19.38 17.61
N GLY A 32 -15.49 -19.77 18.50
CA GLY A 32 -15.75 -21.19 18.84
C GLY A 32 -14.77 -21.83 19.82
N VAL A 33 -13.77 -21.11 20.33
CA VAL A 33 -12.90 -21.64 21.39
C VAL A 33 -13.59 -21.58 22.77
N THR A 34 -13.37 -22.60 23.60
CA THR A 34 -13.90 -22.64 24.98
C THR A 34 -13.12 -21.69 25.88
N ALA A 35 -13.67 -21.40 27.05
CA ALA A 35 -12.98 -20.56 28.07
C ALA A 35 -11.63 -21.16 28.50
N GLU A 36 -11.54 -22.50 28.64
CA GLU A 36 -10.30 -23.19 28.97
C GLU A 36 -9.27 -23.06 27.85
N GLN A 37 -9.70 -23.14 26.56
CA GLN A 37 -8.83 -22.94 25.41
C GLN A 37 -8.38 -21.49 25.31
N GLN A 38 -9.29 -20.53 25.53
CA GLN A 38 -8.96 -19.11 25.54
C GLN A 38 -7.87 -18.80 26.60
N ALA A 39 -7.95 -19.39 27.78
CA ALA A 39 -6.94 -19.22 28.85
C ALA A 39 -5.52 -19.67 28.41
N LEU A 40 -5.39 -20.51 27.40
CA LEU A 40 -4.11 -20.96 26.83
C LEU A 40 -3.52 -19.96 25.84
N ILE A 41 -4.31 -19.01 25.32
CA ILE A 41 -3.84 -17.97 24.40
C ILE A 41 -3.22 -16.87 25.26
N LYS A 42 -1.90 -16.65 25.10
CA LYS A 42 -1.12 -15.71 25.93
C LYS A 42 -0.86 -14.39 25.21
N GLY A 43 -1.31 -14.25 23.98
CA GLY A 43 -1.15 -13.08 23.14
C GLY A 43 -0.84 -13.43 21.70
N GLY A 44 -0.30 -12.46 20.98
CA GLY A 44 0.11 -12.59 19.58
C GLY A 44 1.50 -12.02 19.33
N GLN A 45 2.02 -12.28 18.15
CA GLN A 45 3.25 -11.69 17.65
C GLN A 45 3.13 -11.38 16.17
N ALA A 46 3.85 -10.37 15.69
CA ALA A 46 4.05 -10.17 14.27
C ALA A 46 5.30 -10.88 13.78
N ALA A 47 5.28 -11.31 12.53
CA ALA A 47 6.44 -11.79 11.79
C ALA A 47 6.74 -10.81 10.63
N LEU A 48 8.00 -10.51 10.42
CA LEU A 48 8.49 -9.72 9.30
C LEU A 48 9.69 -10.44 8.72
N TRP A 49 9.43 -11.25 7.71
CA TRP A 49 10.44 -12.04 7.02
C TRP A 49 11.20 -11.17 6.03
N THR A 50 12.51 -11.31 6.01
CA THR A 50 13.39 -10.34 5.34
C THR A 50 13.97 -10.82 4.01
N GLU A 51 13.46 -11.88 3.42
CA GLU A 51 13.96 -12.40 2.13
C GLU A 51 13.92 -11.33 1.02
N ARG A 52 13.00 -10.36 1.15
CA ARG A 52 12.79 -9.30 0.16
C ARG A 52 12.81 -7.89 0.77
N ILE A 53 13.16 -7.78 2.05
CA ILE A 53 13.26 -6.53 2.80
C ILE A 53 14.73 -6.30 3.10
N THR A 54 15.37 -5.47 2.28
CA THR A 54 16.83 -5.35 2.24
C THR A 54 17.39 -4.14 2.97
N THR A 55 16.53 -3.18 3.36
CA THR A 55 16.93 -1.94 4.02
C THR A 55 16.13 -1.70 5.30
N MET A 56 16.71 -0.93 6.24
CA MET A 56 15.99 -0.53 7.46
C MET A 56 14.81 0.36 7.16
N ASP A 57 14.92 1.27 6.18
CA ASP A 57 13.79 2.10 5.75
C ASP A 57 12.61 1.24 5.30
N ARG A 58 12.89 0.15 4.60
CA ARG A 58 11.84 -0.80 4.19
C ARG A 58 11.28 -1.58 5.37
N VAL A 59 12.11 -1.98 6.33
CA VAL A 59 11.64 -2.62 7.59
C VAL A 59 10.66 -1.68 8.31
N GLU A 60 11.03 -0.44 8.51
CA GLU A 60 10.20 0.54 9.19
C GLU A 60 8.90 0.79 8.42
N TRP A 61 9.00 1.00 7.11
CA TRP A 61 7.84 1.20 6.24
C TRP A 61 6.86 0.01 6.27
N MET A 62 7.35 -1.23 6.29
CA MET A 62 6.52 -2.42 6.40
C MET A 62 5.94 -2.60 7.80
N LEU A 63 6.62 -2.09 8.83
CA LEU A 63 6.26 -2.26 10.22
C LEU A 63 5.23 -1.22 10.68
N TYR A 64 5.46 0.06 10.37
CA TYR A 64 4.61 1.16 10.82
C TYR A 64 3.60 1.57 9.75
N PRO A 65 2.32 1.80 10.11
CA PRO A 65 1.75 1.85 11.46
C PRO A 65 1.18 0.51 11.97
N ARG A 66 1.30 -0.60 11.24
CA ARG A 66 0.68 -1.90 11.60
C ARG A 66 1.08 -2.41 12.98
N ILE A 67 2.33 -2.19 13.39
CA ILE A 67 2.77 -2.61 14.72
C ILE A 67 2.06 -1.83 15.84
N CYS A 68 1.70 -0.58 15.59
CA CYS A 68 0.90 0.21 16.53
C CYS A 68 -0.52 -0.37 16.67
N ALA A 69 -1.12 -0.78 15.54
CA ALA A 69 -2.42 -1.44 15.52
C ALA A 69 -2.37 -2.77 16.29
N LEU A 70 -1.38 -3.61 16.00
CA LEU A 70 -1.20 -4.88 16.71
C LEU A 70 -0.98 -4.67 18.20
N SER A 71 -0.19 -3.66 18.58
CA SER A 71 0.05 -3.36 19.99
C SER A 71 -1.25 -3.05 20.72
N GLU A 72 -2.12 -2.22 20.15
CA GLU A 72 -3.42 -1.93 20.77
C GLU A 72 -4.32 -3.17 20.82
N VAL A 73 -4.33 -3.98 19.78
CA VAL A 73 -5.09 -5.25 19.77
C VAL A 73 -4.69 -6.18 20.91
N LEU A 74 -3.40 -6.23 21.22
CA LEU A 74 -2.86 -7.15 22.22
C LEU A 74 -2.90 -6.60 23.67
N TRP A 75 -2.98 -5.27 23.83
CA TRP A 75 -2.97 -4.61 25.13
C TRP A 75 -4.34 -4.13 25.60
N SER A 76 -5.32 -4.02 24.68
CA SER A 76 -6.65 -3.48 25.00
C SER A 76 -7.69 -4.57 24.98
N GLU A 77 -8.63 -4.48 25.92
CA GLU A 77 -9.83 -5.32 25.89
C GLU A 77 -10.59 -5.11 24.57
N PRO A 78 -11.10 -6.16 23.93
CA PRO A 78 -11.82 -6.03 22.64
C PRO A 78 -12.95 -5.01 22.67
N SER A 79 -13.67 -4.89 23.78
CA SER A 79 -14.77 -3.92 23.96
C SER A 79 -14.33 -2.47 24.06
N ALA A 80 -13.05 -2.22 24.33
CA ALA A 80 -12.47 -0.88 24.44
C ALA A 80 -11.84 -0.42 23.11
N ARG A 81 -11.73 -1.30 22.13
CA ARG A 81 -11.11 -0.98 20.83
C ARG A 81 -12.09 -0.22 19.95
N ASN A 82 -11.64 0.87 19.34
CA ASN A 82 -12.40 1.68 18.40
C ASN A 82 -11.48 2.12 17.25
N TRP A 83 -11.80 1.71 16.04
CA TRP A 83 -11.00 2.03 14.86
C TRP A 83 -10.86 3.53 14.60
N ASP A 84 -11.96 4.27 14.68
CA ASP A 84 -11.95 5.70 14.35
C ASP A 84 -11.09 6.50 15.35
N ASP A 85 -11.15 6.12 16.64
CA ASP A 85 -10.29 6.70 17.67
C ASP A 85 -8.81 6.32 17.43
N PHE A 86 -8.53 5.05 17.14
CA PHE A 86 -7.18 4.61 16.77
C PHE A 86 -6.66 5.37 15.55
N TYR A 87 -7.47 5.51 14.50
CA TYR A 87 -7.10 6.22 13.30
C TYR A 87 -6.73 7.69 13.57
N GLN A 88 -7.51 8.38 14.36
CA GLN A 88 -7.19 9.76 14.77
C GLN A 88 -5.88 9.84 15.57
N ARG A 89 -5.66 8.93 16.49
CA ARG A 89 -4.43 8.89 17.31
C ARG A 89 -3.19 8.59 16.44
N ILE A 90 -3.26 7.61 15.56
CA ILE A 90 -2.11 7.24 14.72
C ILE A 90 -1.75 8.35 13.72
N THR A 91 -2.73 9.02 13.13
CA THR A 91 -2.48 10.14 12.21
C THR A 91 -1.84 11.33 12.92
N THR A 92 -2.22 11.61 14.18
CA THR A 92 -1.54 12.63 14.99
C THR A 92 -0.14 12.21 15.43
N PHE A 93 0.18 10.92 15.38
CA PHE A 93 1.50 10.40 15.73
C PHE A 93 2.48 10.40 14.55
N TYR A 94 2.03 10.46 13.30
CA TYR A 94 2.91 10.54 12.12
C TYR A 94 3.95 11.67 12.18
N PRO A 95 3.62 12.90 12.57
CA PRO A 95 4.63 13.96 12.74
C PRO A 95 5.72 13.62 13.76
N VAL A 96 5.39 12.85 14.78
CA VAL A 96 6.36 12.39 15.79
C VAL A 96 7.29 11.34 15.19
N MET A 97 6.75 10.36 14.46
CA MET A 97 7.55 9.36 13.74
C MET A 97 8.51 10.05 12.77
N LYS A 98 8.02 10.99 11.97
CA LYS A 98 8.83 11.78 11.04
C LYS A 98 9.96 12.54 11.74
N LYS A 99 9.67 13.16 12.88
CA LYS A 99 10.68 13.87 13.68
C LYS A 99 11.76 12.94 14.25
N LEU A 100 11.39 11.70 14.54
CA LEU A 100 12.30 10.66 15.01
C LEU A 100 13.08 9.97 13.87
N GLY A 101 12.81 10.33 12.61
CA GLY A 101 13.44 9.72 11.44
C GLY A 101 12.91 8.32 11.15
N ILE A 102 11.77 7.93 11.71
CA ILE A 102 11.14 6.64 11.46
C ILE A 102 10.38 6.74 10.14
N ASN A 103 10.69 5.84 9.21
CA ASN A 103 9.92 5.67 7.98
C ASN A 103 8.61 4.92 8.29
N TYR A 104 7.51 5.34 7.67
CA TYR A 104 6.21 4.71 7.87
C TYR A 104 5.37 4.75 6.61
N TYR A 105 4.47 3.81 6.49
CA TYR A 105 3.46 3.81 5.44
C TYR A 105 2.34 4.77 5.79
N GLU A 106 2.22 5.84 5.00
CA GLU A 106 1.11 6.79 5.12
C GLU A 106 -0.06 6.26 4.30
N ASP A 107 -0.97 5.58 4.98
CA ASP A 107 -2.12 4.94 4.36
C ASP A 107 -3.31 5.90 4.33
N ASP A 108 -3.42 6.67 3.27
CA ASP A 108 -4.56 7.56 3.05
C ASP A 108 -5.89 6.78 2.95
N ALA A 109 -5.79 5.48 2.65
CA ALA A 109 -6.93 4.57 2.52
C ALA A 109 -7.28 3.80 3.81
N MET A 110 -6.63 4.09 4.94
CA MET A 110 -6.90 3.35 6.19
C MET A 110 -8.38 3.33 6.60
N ASN A 111 -9.13 4.35 6.23
CA ASN A 111 -10.58 4.44 6.51
C ASN A 111 -11.45 3.91 5.37
N GLU A 112 -10.89 3.58 4.23
CA GLU A 112 -11.66 3.07 3.11
C GLU A 112 -12.01 1.58 3.31
N LYS A 113 -13.13 1.18 2.72
CA LYS A 113 -13.49 -0.24 2.69
C LYS A 113 -12.44 -1.01 1.89
N GLU A 114 -12.23 -2.27 2.27
CA GLU A 114 -11.36 -3.15 1.52
C GLU A 114 -11.74 -3.14 0.03
N PHE A 115 -10.72 -3.02 -0.83
CA PHE A 115 -10.91 -3.05 -2.26
C PHE A 115 -11.34 -4.45 -2.72
N VAL A 116 -12.51 -4.52 -3.31
CA VAL A 116 -13.00 -5.72 -3.99
C VAL A 116 -13.04 -5.40 -5.48
N PRO A 117 -12.16 -6.00 -6.29
CA PRO A 117 -12.13 -5.73 -7.73
C PRO A 117 -13.39 -6.27 -8.40
N SER A 118 -13.83 -5.58 -9.45
CA SER A 118 -15.00 -5.93 -10.26
C SER A 118 -14.57 -6.38 -11.66
N ASN A 119 -15.39 -7.19 -12.31
CA ASN A 119 -15.19 -7.50 -13.73
C ASN A 119 -15.46 -6.30 -14.65
N GLU A 120 -16.11 -5.27 -14.15
CA GLU A 120 -16.32 -4.02 -14.88
C GLU A 120 -15.13 -3.08 -14.65
N LYS A 121 -14.66 -2.47 -15.72
CA LYS A 121 -13.59 -1.47 -15.66
C LYS A 121 -14.11 -0.19 -15.00
N PRO A 122 -13.37 0.39 -14.04
CA PRO A 122 -13.76 1.68 -13.47
C PRO A 122 -13.57 2.81 -14.49
N ALA A 123 -14.31 3.89 -14.29
CA ALA A 123 -14.06 5.12 -15.03
C ALA A 123 -12.77 5.78 -14.56
N LEU A 124 -11.99 6.28 -15.49
CA LEU A 124 -10.76 7.02 -15.20
C LEU A 124 -11.08 8.49 -14.88
N VAL A 125 -10.29 9.06 -13.96
CA VAL A 125 -10.37 10.50 -13.71
C VAL A 125 -9.80 11.29 -14.89
N ARG A 126 -10.22 12.55 -15.05
CA ARG A 126 -9.70 13.49 -16.06
C ARG A 126 -9.86 13.03 -17.53
N ASN A 127 -10.89 12.23 -17.82
CA ASN A 127 -11.10 11.63 -19.16
C ASN A 127 -9.83 10.97 -19.72
N ALA A 128 -8.99 10.42 -18.84
CA ALA A 128 -7.77 9.77 -19.23
C ALA A 128 -8.02 8.42 -19.89
N HIS A 129 -7.01 7.91 -20.59
CA HIS A 129 -6.95 6.51 -20.97
C HIS A 129 -5.57 5.93 -20.59
N ILE A 130 -5.50 4.62 -20.49
CA ILE A 130 -4.27 3.92 -20.16
C ILE A 130 -3.79 3.18 -21.41
N ASP A 131 -2.52 3.39 -21.74
CA ASP A 131 -1.78 2.62 -22.73
C ASP A 131 -0.68 1.83 -22.00
N THR A 132 -0.74 0.50 -22.09
CA THR A 132 0.21 -0.38 -21.44
C THR A 132 0.33 -1.71 -22.17
N ASN A 133 1.54 -2.25 -22.23
CA ASN A 133 1.79 -3.61 -22.69
C ASN A 133 1.92 -4.62 -21.55
N ILE A 134 1.69 -4.20 -20.31
CA ILE A 134 1.65 -5.11 -19.15
C ILE A 134 0.29 -5.82 -19.16
N PRO A 135 0.24 -7.14 -19.35
CA PRO A 135 -1.03 -7.87 -19.30
C PRO A 135 -1.64 -7.75 -17.90
N GLY A 136 -2.93 -7.46 -17.84
CA GLY A 136 -3.66 -7.42 -16.57
C GLY A 136 -3.92 -8.81 -16.00
N ASN A 137 -4.13 -8.89 -14.70
CA ASN A 137 -4.59 -10.08 -14.00
C ASN A 137 -6.06 -9.87 -13.57
N PRO A 138 -7.05 -10.27 -14.39
CA PRO A 138 -8.46 -10.03 -14.07
C PRO A 138 -8.84 -10.58 -12.69
N PRO A 139 -9.69 -9.88 -11.93
CA PRO A 139 -10.42 -8.66 -12.30
C PRO A 139 -9.69 -7.33 -11.97
N TYR A 140 -8.38 -7.34 -11.73
CA TYR A 140 -7.57 -6.17 -11.40
C TYR A 140 -7.17 -5.42 -12.69
N HIS A 141 -8.07 -4.58 -13.19
CA HIS A 141 -7.88 -3.83 -14.42
C HIS A 141 -6.84 -2.71 -14.29
N ALA A 142 -6.18 -2.35 -15.40
CA ALA A 142 -5.20 -1.26 -15.45
C ALA A 142 -5.81 0.09 -15.02
N GLU A 143 -7.08 0.29 -15.28
CA GLU A 143 -7.84 1.49 -14.95
C GLU A 143 -7.92 1.77 -13.44
N TYR A 144 -7.76 0.77 -12.59
CA TYR A 144 -7.69 0.97 -11.14
C TYR A 144 -6.46 1.78 -10.70
N ALA A 145 -5.42 1.87 -11.53
CA ALA A 145 -4.27 2.73 -11.23
C ALA A 145 -4.57 4.23 -11.35
N PHE A 146 -5.71 4.63 -11.93
CA PHE A 146 -6.05 6.04 -12.14
C PHE A 146 -7.56 6.32 -12.10
N ASP A 147 -8.29 5.62 -11.25
CA ASP A 147 -9.75 5.78 -11.07
C ASP A 147 -10.14 6.82 -10.01
N GLY A 148 -9.16 7.49 -9.41
CA GLY A 148 -9.36 8.52 -8.39
C GLY A 148 -9.59 7.98 -6.98
N LYS A 149 -9.37 6.70 -6.74
CA LYS A 149 -9.46 6.08 -5.41
C LYS A 149 -8.08 5.66 -4.94
N SER A 150 -7.81 5.85 -3.65
CA SER A 150 -6.51 5.53 -3.05
C SER A 150 -6.35 4.05 -2.66
N ASN A 151 -7.47 3.34 -2.51
CA ASN A 151 -7.50 1.93 -2.09
C ASN A 151 -7.59 0.92 -3.24
N THR A 152 -7.63 1.38 -4.48
CA THR A 152 -7.66 0.53 -5.68
C THR A 152 -6.27 0.36 -6.28
N PHE A 153 -6.03 -0.73 -6.98
CA PHE A 153 -4.75 -0.98 -7.63
C PHE A 153 -4.88 -1.86 -8.87
N PHE A 154 -3.96 -1.65 -9.81
CA PHE A 154 -3.73 -2.55 -10.92
C PHE A 154 -2.82 -3.70 -10.49
N TRP A 155 -3.16 -4.91 -10.90
CA TRP A 155 -2.28 -6.06 -10.73
C TRP A 155 -1.91 -6.64 -12.08
N GLY A 156 -0.63 -6.54 -12.45
CA GLY A 156 -0.09 -7.13 -13.68
C GLY A 156 -0.06 -8.65 -13.62
N GLY A 157 -0.36 -9.29 -14.74
CA GLY A 157 -0.38 -10.73 -14.88
C GLY A 157 0.98 -11.36 -15.19
N THR A 158 2.06 -10.58 -15.19
CA THR A 158 3.42 -11.04 -15.48
C THR A 158 4.46 -10.25 -14.70
N SER A 159 5.65 -10.80 -14.58
CA SER A 159 6.81 -10.03 -14.12
C SER A 159 7.16 -8.96 -15.14
N VAL A 160 7.44 -7.73 -14.68
CA VAL A 160 7.80 -6.63 -15.56
C VAL A 160 9.31 -6.60 -15.83
N GLY A 161 9.67 -6.20 -17.03
CA GLY A 161 11.04 -6.05 -17.51
C GLY A 161 11.21 -4.73 -18.29
N PRO A 162 12.41 -4.47 -18.85
CA PRO A 162 12.73 -3.22 -19.53
C PRO A 162 11.84 -2.90 -20.73
N GLU A 163 11.18 -3.90 -21.31
CA GLU A 163 10.26 -3.80 -22.44
C GLU A 163 8.84 -3.35 -22.03
N HIS A 164 8.55 -3.34 -20.75
CA HIS A 164 7.22 -3.01 -20.27
C HIS A 164 7.06 -1.51 -19.97
N TYR A 165 5.86 -1.01 -20.26
CA TYR A 165 5.50 0.36 -19.97
C TYR A 165 4.06 0.47 -19.47
N PHE A 166 3.79 1.55 -18.76
CA PHE A 166 2.48 1.93 -18.29
C PHE A 166 2.32 3.45 -18.46
N THR A 167 1.48 3.88 -19.40
CA THR A 167 1.28 5.27 -19.72
C THR A 167 -0.14 5.70 -19.39
N ILE A 168 -0.28 6.82 -18.69
CA ILE A 168 -1.55 7.50 -18.47
C ILE A 168 -1.59 8.70 -19.41
N VAL A 169 -2.54 8.69 -20.34
CA VAL A 169 -2.76 9.78 -21.29
C VAL A 169 -3.96 10.59 -20.79
N LEU A 170 -3.74 11.83 -20.41
CA LEU A 170 -4.80 12.73 -19.96
C LEU A 170 -5.67 13.17 -21.14
N GLY A 171 -6.99 13.26 -20.93
CA GLY A 171 -7.92 13.64 -21.99
C GLY A 171 -7.77 15.07 -22.47
N GLU A 172 -7.19 15.95 -21.64
CA GLU A 172 -6.91 17.35 -21.97
C GLU A 172 -5.56 17.76 -21.41
N PRO A 173 -4.82 18.64 -22.11
CA PRO A 173 -3.58 19.22 -21.58
C PRO A 173 -3.82 19.96 -20.27
N MET A 174 -2.98 19.71 -19.28
CA MET A 174 -3.06 20.40 -18.01
C MET A 174 -1.70 20.65 -17.41
N LYS A 175 -1.59 21.68 -16.59
CA LYS A 175 -0.39 21.90 -15.79
C LYS A 175 -0.33 20.86 -14.65
N VAL A 176 0.73 20.08 -14.67
CA VAL A 176 1.02 19.08 -13.61
C VAL A 176 2.10 19.64 -12.69
N ASN A 177 1.76 19.87 -11.43
CA ASN A 177 2.70 20.37 -10.45
C ASN A 177 3.51 19.24 -9.80
N GLU A 178 2.90 18.08 -9.64
CA GLU A 178 3.53 16.90 -9.04
C GLU A 178 2.95 15.64 -9.66
N VAL A 179 3.80 14.65 -9.87
CA VAL A 179 3.41 13.27 -10.18
C VAL A 179 3.95 12.38 -9.07
N LYS A 180 3.09 11.57 -8.47
CA LYS A 180 3.47 10.54 -7.52
C LYS A 180 2.95 9.19 -8.02
N VAL A 181 3.82 8.20 -8.07
CA VAL A 181 3.48 6.83 -8.45
C VAL A 181 3.90 5.91 -7.33
N ILE A 182 2.99 5.04 -6.91
CA ILE A 182 3.23 4.03 -5.91
C ILE A 182 2.96 2.68 -6.57
N THR A 183 3.93 1.79 -6.55
CA THR A 183 3.76 0.40 -6.96
C THR A 183 3.56 -0.48 -5.73
N GLY A 184 3.44 -1.78 -5.92
CA GLY A 184 3.16 -2.73 -4.85
C GLY A 184 4.10 -2.59 -3.64
N ASP A 185 3.70 -3.13 -2.56
CA ASP A 185 4.25 -2.87 -1.23
C ASP A 185 4.97 -4.07 -0.60
N SER A 186 5.04 -5.21 -1.27
CA SER A 186 5.80 -6.37 -0.77
C SER A 186 6.77 -6.90 -1.82
N LYS A 187 6.44 -7.98 -2.47
CA LYS A 187 7.28 -8.62 -3.50
C LYS A 187 6.97 -8.13 -4.93
N ASP A 188 5.88 -7.40 -5.09
CA ASP A 188 5.33 -7.01 -6.39
C ASP A 188 5.58 -5.53 -6.72
N TYR A 189 6.52 -4.89 -6.03
CA TYR A 189 6.89 -3.50 -6.27
C TYR A 189 8.03 -3.36 -7.28
N ILE A 190 8.10 -2.20 -7.91
CA ILE A 190 9.06 -1.87 -8.96
C ILE A 190 10.11 -0.91 -8.40
N THR A 191 11.40 -1.26 -8.50
CA THR A 191 12.50 -0.44 -7.98
C THR A 191 13.43 0.12 -9.06
N MET A 192 13.34 -0.38 -10.29
CA MET A 192 14.29 -0.01 -11.36
C MET A 192 13.62 0.64 -12.57
N ALA A 193 12.41 1.15 -12.43
CA ALA A 193 11.72 1.85 -13.52
C ALA A 193 12.03 3.35 -13.50
N ASP A 194 11.94 3.95 -14.66
CA ASP A 194 12.04 5.40 -14.85
C ASP A 194 10.64 6.02 -14.87
N LEU A 195 10.51 7.21 -14.29
CA LEU A 195 9.33 8.05 -14.42
C LEU A 195 9.58 9.07 -15.53
N LEU A 196 8.72 9.05 -16.53
CA LEU A 196 8.82 9.90 -17.73
C LEU A 196 7.56 10.73 -17.88
N ILE A 197 7.66 11.90 -18.47
CA ILE A 197 6.54 12.74 -18.90
C ILE A 197 6.68 13.12 -20.36
N SER A 198 5.57 13.40 -21.02
CA SER A 198 5.52 13.91 -22.38
C SER A 198 4.37 14.89 -22.55
N GLU A 199 4.56 15.92 -23.38
CA GLU A 199 3.50 16.86 -23.76
C GLU A 199 2.77 16.44 -25.04
N ASP A 200 3.43 15.66 -25.88
CA ASP A 200 2.94 15.27 -27.22
C ASP A 200 2.67 13.76 -27.37
N GLY A 201 3.00 12.96 -26.34
CA GLY A 201 2.88 11.50 -26.40
C GLY A 201 3.96 10.79 -27.20
N GLU A 202 4.90 11.51 -27.81
CA GLU A 202 6.00 10.96 -28.62
C GLU A 202 7.36 11.21 -27.98
N ASN A 203 7.58 12.42 -27.46
CA ASN A 203 8.84 12.84 -26.87
C ASN A 203 8.78 12.75 -25.34
N PHE A 204 9.32 11.69 -24.77
CA PHE A 204 9.32 11.45 -23.35
C PHE A 204 10.61 11.93 -22.68
N VAL A 205 10.46 12.71 -21.61
CA VAL A 205 11.55 13.21 -20.79
C VAL A 205 11.54 12.54 -19.43
N LYS A 206 12.69 12.01 -19.03
CA LYS A 206 12.85 11.41 -17.70
C LYS A 206 12.85 12.50 -16.63
N VAL A 207 11.94 12.37 -15.68
CA VAL A 207 11.77 13.30 -14.54
C VAL A 207 12.06 12.67 -13.19
N GLY A 208 12.16 11.34 -13.12
CA GLY A 208 12.44 10.63 -11.89
C GLY A 208 12.73 9.14 -12.11
N LYS A 209 12.92 8.45 -11.03
CA LYS A 209 13.04 6.97 -10.98
C LYS A 209 12.37 6.45 -9.71
N PHE A 210 12.03 5.18 -9.72
CA PHE A 210 11.52 4.50 -8.54
C PHE A 210 12.62 4.28 -7.50
N ASP A 211 12.26 4.47 -6.25
CA ASP A 211 13.10 4.19 -5.08
C ASP A 211 13.00 2.72 -4.62
N ASP A 212 13.69 2.40 -3.55
CA ASP A 212 13.71 1.05 -2.98
C ASP A 212 12.37 0.66 -2.29
N LEU A 213 11.44 1.59 -2.18
CA LEU A 213 10.08 1.37 -1.66
C LEU A 213 9.06 1.16 -2.79
N GLY A 214 9.50 1.19 -4.05
CA GLY A 214 8.59 1.10 -5.20
C GLY A 214 7.79 2.38 -5.44
N GLN A 215 8.34 3.53 -5.06
CA GLN A 215 7.70 4.82 -5.22
C GLN A 215 8.53 5.73 -6.12
N ALA A 216 7.85 6.55 -6.90
CA ALA A 216 8.47 7.61 -7.68
C ALA A 216 7.69 8.91 -7.52
N SER A 217 8.38 10.02 -7.41
CA SER A 217 7.78 11.35 -7.44
C SER A 217 8.61 12.31 -8.28
N ALA A 218 7.95 13.23 -8.93
CA ALA A 218 8.59 14.29 -9.69
C ALA A 218 7.75 15.57 -9.72
N THR A 219 8.43 16.68 -9.75
CA THR A 219 7.88 18.02 -10.03
C THR A 219 8.28 18.43 -11.45
N PRO A 220 7.39 18.32 -12.44
CA PRO A 220 7.76 18.52 -13.86
C PRO A 220 8.39 19.87 -14.20
N ASP A 221 8.02 20.95 -13.49
CA ASP A 221 8.60 22.29 -13.70
C ASP A 221 10.08 22.41 -13.25
N ALA A 222 10.62 21.42 -12.53
CA ALA A 222 12.03 21.40 -12.11
C ALA A 222 12.97 20.79 -13.18
N ALA A 223 12.42 20.31 -14.29
CA ALA A 223 13.12 19.61 -15.36
C ALA A 223 13.44 20.51 -16.58
N LYS A 224 13.53 21.84 -16.38
CA LYS A 224 14.02 22.78 -17.40
C LYS A 224 15.51 23.00 -17.30
#